data_4890ff14b9fef3bba366fa2af4d7084a
#
_entry.id   4890ff14b9fef3bba366fa2af4d7084a
#
_cell.length_a   1.000
_cell.length_b   1.000
_cell.length_c   1.000
_cell.angle_alpha   90.00
_cell.angle_beta   90.00
_cell.angle_gamma   90.00
#
_symmetry.space_group_name_H-M   'P 1'
#
loop_
_entity.id
_entity.type
_entity.pdbx_description
1 polymer ?
#
loop_
_entity_poly.entity_id
_entity_poly.type
_entity_poly.pdbx_seq_one_letter_code
_entity_poly.pdbx_strand_id
1 'polypeptide(L)'
;LAQIQIGEVPRKPVIGWGFSHPQADAVVLDTYADQGDSVTMVRVDSPLTKQAKRNLNLNHLLHSDPEAGNKVLDELVSETLEEGKNALASGADGVAYVIDGAYPGGSTPMQFGGCYLERDREILEQLSDANFNLVFIEGGEETYLDSVSDLAANAIGWRICESGFSKEMMRELRCGPVAGDDASADIYIAFSEKALEEYFRSQTTAEVSA
;
A
#
# COMPACT_ATOMS: atom_id res chain seq x y z
N LEU A 1 4.50 16.67 -6.96
CA LEU A 1 4.85 15.22 -7.07
C LEU A 1 6.35 14.96 -7.02
N ALA A 2 7.18 15.82 -7.66
CA ALA A 2 8.64 15.80 -7.48
C ALA A 2 9.05 15.87 -5.99
N GLN A 3 8.19 16.39 -5.12
CA GLN A 3 8.50 16.56 -3.69
C GLN A 3 8.45 15.26 -2.89
N ILE A 4 7.82 14.19 -3.40
CA ILE A 4 7.83 12.88 -2.74
C ILE A 4 9.00 12.02 -3.24
N GLN A 5 9.72 12.45 -4.27
CA GLN A 5 10.95 11.79 -4.68
C GLN A 5 12.06 12.06 -3.66
N ILE A 6 12.48 11.01 -2.97
CA ILE A 6 13.49 11.04 -1.92
C ILE A 6 14.80 11.62 -2.48
N GLY A 7 15.24 12.73 -1.95
CA GLY A 7 16.49 13.40 -2.31
C GLY A 7 16.42 14.93 -2.35
N GLU A 8 15.23 15.53 -2.52
CA GLU A 8 15.06 16.99 -2.62
C GLU A 8 14.19 17.60 -1.50
N VAL A 9 13.60 16.77 -0.63
CA VAL A 9 12.70 17.22 0.43
C VAL A 9 13.49 17.52 1.70
N PRO A 10 13.39 18.73 2.29
CA PRO A 10 14.13 19.11 3.49
C PRO A 10 13.79 18.26 4.72
N ARG A 11 12.65 17.62 4.74
CA ARG A 11 12.19 16.69 5.78
C ARG A 11 11.61 15.43 5.14
N LYS A 12 11.53 14.37 5.94
CA LYS A 12 10.91 13.11 5.54
C LYS A 12 9.43 13.31 5.15
N PRO A 13 8.98 12.79 3.99
CA PRO A 13 7.57 12.86 3.60
C PRO A 13 6.66 12.11 4.58
N VAL A 14 5.46 12.65 4.78
CA VAL A 14 4.45 12.11 5.70
C VAL A 14 3.13 11.91 4.99
N ILE A 15 2.55 10.72 5.14
CA ILE A 15 1.24 10.35 4.61
C ILE A 15 0.24 10.24 5.77
N GLY A 16 -0.88 10.94 5.68
CA GLY A 16 -2.07 10.71 6.51
C GLY A 16 -2.92 9.58 5.92
N TRP A 17 -3.21 8.55 6.70
CA TRP A 17 -4.02 7.42 6.24
C TRP A 17 -5.44 7.51 6.80
N GLY A 18 -6.41 7.79 5.93
CA GLY A 18 -7.83 7.94 6.28
C GLY A 18 -8.21 9.32 6.83
N PHE A 19 -7.26 10.27 6.88
CA PHE A 19 -7.52 11.64 7.34
C PHE A 19 -6.61 12.65 6.65
N SER A 20 -7.09 13.87 6.52
CA SER A 20 -6.31 15.01 6.01
C SER A 20 -5.74 15.83 7.17
N HIS A 21 -4.49 16.29 7.03
CA HIS A 21 -3.85 17.16 8.01
C HIS A 21 -2.90 18.14 7.34
N PRO A 22 -2.83 19.44 7.76
CA PRO A 22 -2.00 20.46 7.10
C PRO A 22 -0.49 20.16 7.07
N GLN A 23 0.00 19.30 7.94
CA GLN A 23 1.41 18.91 7.98
C GLN A 23 1.71 17.62 7.20
N ALA A 24 0.70 16.91 6.69
CA ALA A 24 0.88 15.76 5.82
C ALA A 24 1.17 16.22 4.38
N ASP A 25 2.13 15.58 3.73
CA ASP A 25 2.49 15.85 2.34
C ASP A 25 1.57 15.11 1.37
N ALA A 26 0.98 14.01 1.83
CA ALA A 26 0.04 13.20 1.08
C ALA A 26 -1.05 12.63 1.99
N VAL A 27 -2.16 12.24 1.38
CA VAL A 27 -3.29 11.61 2.08
C VAL A 27 -3.78 10.38 1.31
N VAL A 28 -4.14 9.34 2.04
CA VAL A 28 -4.84 8.16 1.51
C VAL A 28 -6.28 8.21 1.99
N LEU A 29 -7.22 8.21 1.06
CA LEU A 29 -8.67 8.25 1.33
C LEU A 29 -9.37 7.03 0.69
N ASP A 30 -10.51 6.63 1.22
CA ASP A 30 -11.31 5.54 0.62
C ASP A 30 -12.00 5.99 -0.68
N THR A 31 -12.27 7.28 -0.83
CA THR A 31 -12.83 7.90 -2.04
C THR A 31 -12.13 9.21 -2.32
N TYR A 32 -11.98 9.56 -3.61
CA TYR A 32 -11.35 10.82 -3.97
C TYR A 32 -12.10 12.03 -3.40
N ALA A 33 -11.34 12.91 -2.78
CA ALA A 33 -11.76 14.25 -2.40
C ALA A 33 -10.57 15.19 -2.59
N ASP A 34 -10.77 16.32 -3.27
CA ASP A 34 -9.72 17.31 -3.49
C ASP A 34 -9.18 17.81 -2.15
N GLN A 35 -7.88 17.71 -1.97
CA GLN A 35 -7.15 18.10 -0.75
C GLN A 35 -6.22 19.31 -1.01
N GLY A 36 -6.48 20.09 -2.05
CA GLY A 36 -5.68 21.25 -2.44
C GLY A 36 -4.28 20.84 -2.89
N ASP A 37 -3.25 21.37 -2.23
CA ASP A 37 -1.85 21.12 -2.62
C ASP A 37 -1.29 19.76 -2.14
N SER A 38 -2.04 19.00 -1.32
CA SER A 38 -1.60 17.69 -0.84
C SER A 38 -1.79 16.62 -1.91
N VAL A 39 -0.80 15.72 -2.04
CA VAL A 39 -0.92 14.55 -2.90
C VAL A 39 -2.04 13.65 -2.41
N THR A 40 -3.00 13.36 -3.25
CA THR A 40 -4.17 12.53 -2.89
C THR A 40 -4.08 11.16 -3.55
N MET A 41 -4.03 10.13 -2.73
CA MET A 41 -4.14 8.73 -3.16
C MET A 41 -5.49 8.17 -2.73
N VAL A 42 -6.08 7.34 -3.58
CA VAL A 42 -7.28 6.58 -3.23
C VAL A 42 -6.88 5.15 -2.88
N ARG A 43 -7.44 4.66 -1.78
CA ARG A 43 -7.29 3.26 -1.38
C ARG A 43 -7.98 2.35 -2.39
N VAL A 44 -7.25 1.36 -2.90
CA VAL A 44 -7.76 0.32 -3.78
C VAL A 44 -7.37 -1.04 -3.20
N ASP A 45 -8.36 -1.83 -2.80
CA ASP A 45 -8.12 -3.15 -2.24
C ASP A 45 -7.79 -4.17 -3.35
N SER A 46 -6.77 -4.99 -3.14
CA SER A 46 -6.41 -6.09 -4.05
C SER A 46 -7.51 -7.15 -4.16
N PRO A 47 -7.52 -8.02 -5.18
CA PRO A 47 -8.44 -9.15 -5.27
C PRO A 47 -8.42 -10.05 -4.02
N LEU A 48 -7.23 -10.29 -3.44
CA LEU A 48 -7.08 -11.04 -2.19
C LEU A 48 -7.76 -10.34 -1.01
N THR A 49 -7.57 -9.03 -0.88
CA THR A 49 -8.22 -8.22 0.16
C THR A 49 -9.74 -8.22 0.00
N LYS A 50 -10.23 -8.04 -1.23
CA LYS A 50 -11.69 -8.02 -1.52
C LYS A 50 -12.35 -9.35 -1.20
N GLN A 51 -11.72 -10.48 -1.59
CA GLN A 51 -12.28 -11.79 -1.28
C GLN A 51 -12.36 -12.03 0.25
N ALA A 52 -11.36 -11.58 1.00
CA ALA A 52 -11.37 -11.69 2.45
C ALA A 52 -12.47 -10.83 3.09
N LYS A 53 -12.59 -9.56 2.70
CA LYS A 53 -13.63 -8.64 3.18
C LYS A 53 -15.06 -9.12 2.87
N ARG A 54 -15.24 -9.80 1.74
CA ARG A 54 -16.54 -10.35 1.32
C ARG A 54 -16.81 -11.75 1.86
N ASN A 55 -15.89 -12.32 2.64
CA ASN A 55 -15.93 -13.69 3.13
C ASN A 55 -16.15 -14.72 2.00
N LEU A 56 -15.57 -14.48 0.84
CA LEU A 56 -15.59 -15.42 -0.26
C LEU A 56 -14.59 -16.53 0.05
N ASN A 57 -15.01 -17.79 -0.01
CA ASN A 57 -14.10 -18.90 0.17
C ASN A 57 -13.36 -19.22 -1.14
N LEU A 58 -12.74 -18.16 -1.75
CA LEU A 58 -12.15 -18.24 -3.08
C LEU A 58 -10.95 -19.19 -3.14
N ASN A 59 -10.12 -19.23 -2.10
CA ASN A 59 -9.00 -20.17 -2.03
C ASN A 59 -9.46 -21.63 -2.11
N HIS A 60 -10.58 -21.96 -1.47
CA HIS A 60 -11.18 -23.29 -1.58
C HIS A 60 -11.77 -23.52 -2.96
N LEU A 61 -12.46 -22.52 -3.52
CA LEU A 61 -13.10 -22.61 -4.84
C LEU A 61 -12.03 -22.83 -5.94
N LEU A 62 -10.94 -22.07 -5.90
CA LEU A 62 -9.81 -22.20 -6.83
C LEU A 62 -9.20 -23.62 -6.81
N HIS A 63 -9.28 -24.33 -5.66
CA HIS A 63 -8.79 -25.69 -5.54
C HIS A 63 -9.83 -26.72 -5.98
N SER A 64 -11.11 -26.57 -5.57
CA SER A 64 -12.18 -27.55 -5.81
C SER A 64 -12.84 -27.45 -7.20
N ASP A 65 -12.93 -26.25 -7.72
CA ASP A 65 -13.47 -25.93 -9.06
C ASP A 65 -12.66 -24.75 -9.64
N PRO A 66 -11.51 -25.03 -10.27
CA PRO A 66 -10.63 -23.98 -10.80
C PRO A 66 -11.29 -23.08 -11.86
N GLU A 67 -12.23 -23.60 -12.63
CA GLU A 67 -12.93 -22.80 -13.65
C GLU A 67 -13.83 -21.75 -12.99
N ALA A 68 -14.66 -22.16 -12.05
CA ALA A 68 -15.50 -21.25 -11.29
C ALA A 68 -14.66 -20.28 -10.42
N GLY A 69 -13.59 -20.78 -9.79
CA GLY A 69 -12.68 -19.98 -9.00
C GLY A 69 -11.98 -18.89 -9.80
N ASN A 70 -11.44 -19.22 -10.97
CA ASN A 70 -10.80 -18.25 -11.85
C ASN A 70 -11.80 -17.20 -12.36
N LYS A 71 -13.03 -17.59 -12.67
CA LYS A 71 -14.06 -16.63 -13.07
C LYS A 71 -14.33 -15.58 -11.99
N VAL A 72 -14.46 -16.01 -10.73
CA VAL A 72 -14.65 -15.08 -9.60
C VAL A 72 -13.40 -14.21 -9.40
N LEU A 73 -12.22 -14.77 -9.53
CA LEU A 73 -10.97 -14.01 -9.43
C LEU A 73 -10.87 -12.96 -10.54
N ASP A 74 -11.18 -13.29 -11.78
CA ASP A 74 -11.16 -12.37 -12.92
C ASP A 74 -12.19 -11.22 -12.75
N GLU A 75 -13.35 -11.50 -12.14
CA GLU A 75 -14.34 -10.47 -11.77
C GLU A 75 -13.77 -9.50 -10.72
N LEU A 76 -13.08 -10.02 -9.68
CA LEU A 76 -12.43 -9.19 -8.65
C LEU A 76 -11.27 -8.37 -9.24
N VAL A 77 -10.48 -8.94 -10.15
CA VAL A 77 -9.39 -8.23 -10.86
C VAL A 77 -9.96 -7.08 -11.68
N SER A 78 -11.01 -7.34 -12.46
CA SER A 78 -11.66 -6.32 -13.28
C SER A 78 -12.22 -5.18 -12.45
N GLU A 79 -12.88 -5.50 -11.33
CA GLU A 79 -13.42 -4.51 -10.39
C GLU A 79 -12.29 -3.68 -9.75
N THR A 80 -11.20 -4.32 -9.30
CA THR A 80 -10.06 -3.63 -8.70
C THR A 80 -9.40 -2.65 -9.68
N LEU A 81 -9.23 -3.08 -10.92
CA LEU A 81 -8.66 -2.24 -11.97
C LEU A 81 -9.57 -1.06 -12.31
N GLU A 82 -10.88 -1.29 -12.40
CA GLU A 82 -11.86 -0.23 -12.64
C GLU A 82 -11.88 0.80 -11.51
N GLU A 83 -11.83 0.37 -10.26
CA GLU A 83 -11.73 1.28 -9.11
C GLU A 83 -10.47 2.15 -9.19
N GLY A 84 -9.31 1.56 -9.47
CA GLY A 84 -8.07 2.31 -9.64
C GLY A 84 -8.14 3.33 -10.78
N LYS A 85 -8.63 2.92 -11.95
CA LYS A 85 -8.81 3.82 -13.10
C LYS A 85 -9.81 4.94 -12.81
N ASN A 86 -10.92 4.65 -12.14
CA ASN A 86 -11.91 5.65 -11.75
C ASN A 86 -11.36 6.65 -10.73
N ALA A 87 -10.55 6.19 -9.78
CA ALA A 87 -9.85 7.08 -8.84
C ALA A 87 -8.96 8.09 -9.57
N LEU A 88 -8.11 7.62 -10.49
CA LEU A 88 -7.23 8.46 -11.29
C LEU A 88 -8.02 9.40 -12.20
N ALA A 89 -9.08 8.92 -12.86
CA ALA A 89 -9.95 9.75 -13.70
C ALA A 89 -10.70 10.83 -12.89
N SER A 90 -10.94 10.62 -11.60
CA SER A 90 -11.54 11.59 -10.69
C SER A 90 -10.57 12.67 -10.23
N GLY A 91 -9.27 12.54 -10.52
CA GLY A 91 -8.24 13.52 -10.19
C GLY A 91 -7.28 13.09 -9.08
N ALA A 92 -7.35 11.84 -8.60
CA ALA A 92 -6.35 11.34 -7.67
C ALA A 92 -4.96 11.31 -8.31
N ASP A 93 -3.94 11.66 -7.54
CA ASP A 93 -2.53 11.61 -7.99
C ASP A 93 -2.01 10.19 -8.11
N GLY A 94 -2.65 9.25 -7.41
CA GLY A 94 -2.28 7.85 -7.44
C GLY A 94 -3.21 6.96 -6.64
N VAL A 95 -2.80 5.70 -6.47
CA VAL A 95 -3.51 4.73 -5.66
C VAL A 95 -2.64 4.22 -4.51
N ALA A 96 -3.28 4.00 -3.36
CA ALA A 96 -2.76 3.18 -2.28
C ALA A 96 -3.33 1.77 -2.44
N TYR A 97 -2.60 0.90 -3.10
CA TYR A 97 -2.98 -0.48 -3.39
C TYR A 97 -2.75 -1.35 -2.16
N VAL A 98 -3.81 -1.89 -1.58
CA VAL A 98 -3.75 -2.62 -0.30
C VAL A 98 -3.86 -4.12 -0.52
N ILE A 99 -2.86 -4.85 -0.04
CA ILE A 99 -2.83 -6.32 -0.02
C ILE A 99 -2.97 -6.77 1.43
N ASP A 100 -4.12 -7.36 1.78
CA ASP A 100 -4.39 -8.01 3.05
C ASP A 100 -4.66 -9.50 2.82
N GLY A 101 -4.06 -10.36 3.64
CA GLY A 101 -4.16 -11.81 3.49
C GLY A 101 -2.91 -12.49 2.92
N ALA A 102 -1.84 -11.74 2.61
CA ALA A 102 -0.55 -12.29 2.22
C ALA A 102 0.25 -12.80 3.45
N TYR A 103 -0.37 -13.66 4.26
CA TYR A 103 0.18 -14.27 5.48
C TYR A 103 -0.54 -15.60 5.78
N PRO A 104 0.00 -16.50 6.64
CA PRO A 104 -0.52 -17.86 6.85
C PRO A 104 -2.00 -17.97 7.25
N GLY A 105 -2.58 -16.94 7.86
CA GLY A 105 -4.00 -16.89 8.21
C GLY A 105 -4.93 -16.51 7.05
N GLY A 106 -4.41 -15.88 6.02
CA GLY A 106 -5.17 -15.40 4.85
C GLY A 106 -5.01 -16.29 3.63
N SER A 107 -3.77 -16.62 3.25
CA SER A 107 -3.43 -17.50 2.13
C SER A 107 -2.11 -18.21 2.40
N THR A 108 -1.90 -19.38 1.78
CA THR A 108 -0.57 -20.00 1.79
C THR A 108 0.35 -19.26 0.79
N PRO A 109 1.70 -19.36 0.94
CA PRO A 109 2.63 -18.79 -0.03
C PRO A 109 2.37 -19.24 -1.48
N MET A 110 1.99 -20.51 -1.66
CA MET A 110 1.67 -21.07 -2.97
C MET A 110 0.36 -20.49 -3.54
N GLN A 111 -0.67 -20.31 -2.72
CA GLN A 111 -1.93 -19.69 -3.15
C GLN A 111 -1.72 -18.20 -3.47
N PHE A 112 -1.00 -17.47 -2.61
CA PHE A 112 -0.69 -16.07 -2.87
C PHE A 112 0.11 -15.92 -4.16
N GLY A 113 1.27 -16.57 -4.27
CA GLY A 113 2.15 -16.46 -5.44
C GLY A 113 1.52 -17.01 -6.72
N GLY A 114 0.79 -18.13 -6.64
CA GLY A 114 0.23 -18.80 -7.82
C GLY A 114 -1.10 -18.25 -8.33
N CYS A 115 -1.90 -17.59 -7.47
CA CYS A 115 -3.24 -17.14 -7.86
C CYS A 115 -3.37 -15.61 -7.87
N TYR A 116 -2.79 -14.90 -6.90
CA TYR A 116 -3.05 -13.47 -6.69
C TYR A 116 -1.91 -12.57 -7.16
N LEU A 117 -0.66 -12.91 -6.87
CA LEU A 117 0.49 -12.03 -7.07
C LEU A 117 0.66 -11.61 -8.55
N GLU A 118 0.44 -12.53 -9.49
CA GLU A 118 0.52 -12.21 -10.92
C GLU A 118 -0.61 -11.26 -11.35
N ARG A 119 -1.80 -11.43 -10.76
CA ARG A 119 -2.92 -10.50 -10.99
C ARG A 119 -2.65 -9.12 -10.40
N ASP A 120 -2.03 -9.06 -9.24
CA ASP A 120 -1.61 -7.79 -8.63
C ASP A 120 -0.57 -7.08 -9.52
N ARG A 121 0.37 -7.81 -10.14
CA ARG A 121 1.31 -7.26 -11.13
C ARG A 121 0.60 -6.65 -12.33
N GLU A 122 -0.31 -7.42 -12.95
CA GLU A 122 -1.09 -6.97 -14.12
C GLU A 122 -1.91 -5.70 -13.82
N ILE A 123 -2.51 -5.61 -12.62
CA ILE A 123 -3.27 -4.43 -12.19
C ILE A 123 -2.35 -3.23 -12.01
N LEU A 124 -1.25 -3.38 -11.27
CA LEU A 124 -0.32 -2.30 -10.97
C LEU A 124 0.40 -1.79 -12.23
N GLU A 125 0.73 -2.65 -13.18
CA GLU A 125 1.25 -2.26 -14.49
C GLU A 125 0.27 -1.37 -15.26
N GLN A 126 -1.03 -1.69 -15.24
CA GLN A 126 -2.06 -0.88 -15.87
C GLN A 126 -2.37 0.44 -15.16
N LEU A 127 -1.95 0.58 -13.90
CA LEU A 127 -2.07 1.82 -13.13
C LEU A 127 -0.73 2.59 -13.04
N SER A 128 0.30 2.16 -13.76
CA SER A 128 1.66 2.72 -13.69
C SER A 128 1.80 4.15 -14.20
N ASP A 129 0.85 4.63 -15.00
CA ASP A 129 0.80 6.03 -15.47
C ASP A 129 0.41 7.03 -14.37
N ALA A 130 -0.02 6.56 -13.20
CA ALA A 130 -0.29 7.41 -12.05
C ALA A 130 0.99 8.10 -11.55
N ASN A 131 0.83 9.30 -11.02
CA ASN A 131 1.96 10.09 -10.54
C ASN A 131 2.68 9.44 -9.35
N PHE A 132 1.93 8.76 -8.46
CA PHE A 132 2.51 8.07 -7.32
C PHE A 132 1.63 6.92 -6.84
N ASN A 133 2.10 5.69 -6.99
CA ASN A 133 1.45 4.51 -6.44
C ASN A 133 2.20 3.99 -5.21
N LEU A 134 1.44 3.73 -4.15
CA LEU A 134 1.90 3.06 -2.94
C LEU A 134 1.29 1.65 -2.90
N VAL A 135 2.10 0.61 -2.81
CA VAL A 135 1.62 -0.72 -2.42
C VAL A 135 1.76 -0.84 -0.91
N PHE A 136 0.67 -1.10 -0.21
CA PHE A 136 0.65 -1.28 1.23
C PHE A 136 0.20 -2.69 1.60
N ILE A 137 1.06 -3.39 2.36
CA ILE A 137 0.81 -4.76 2.77
C ILE A 137 0.33 -4.74 4.23
N GLU A 138 -0.91 -5.18 4.44
CA GLU A 138 -1.46 -5.43 5.76
C GLU A 138 -1.02 -6.80 6.27
N GLY A 139 -0.78 -6.93 7.56
CA GLY A 139 -0.37 -8.16 8.23
C GLY A 139 0.65 -7.90 9.33
N GLY A 140 1.06 -8.96 10.00
CA GLY A 140 2.04 -8.94 11.09
C GLY A 140 3.35 -9.64 10.75
N GLU A 141 3.94 -10.34 11.72
CA GLU A 141 5.29 -10.93 11.63
C GLU A 141 5.49 -11.91 10.47
N GLU A 142 4.46 -12.65 10.06
CA GLU A 142 4.55 -13.71 9.04
C GLU A 142 4.10 -13.27 7.64
N THR A 143 4.00 -11.96 7.38
CA THR A 143 3.60 -11.42 6.08
C THR A 143 4.66 -11.71 5.01
N TYR A 144 4.22 -12.10 3.80
CA TYR A 144 5.10 -12.49 2.67
C TYR A 144 5.68 -11.26 1.95
N LEU A 145 6.37 -10.39 2.69
CA LEU A 145 6.90 -9.12 2.20
C LEU A 145 7.96 -9.28 1.09
N ASP A 146 8.73 -10.36 1.13
CA ASP A 146 9.70 -10.71 0.09
C ASP A 146 9.05 -10.95 -1.28
N SER A 147 7.87 -11.57 -1.29
CA SER A 147 7.15 -11.91 -2.52
C SER A 147 6.59 -10.68 -3.26
N VAL A 148 6.38 -9.56 -2.58
CA VAL A 148 5.82 -8.33 -3.15
C VAL A 148 6.86 -7.29 -3.52
N SER A 149 8.14 -7.59 -3.29
CA SER A 149 9.24 -6.64 -3.48
C SER A 149 9.39 -6.12 -4.91
N ASP A 150 8.96 -6.87 -5.90
CA ASP A 150 9.06 -6.55 -7.34
C ASP A 150 7.79 -5.92 -7.94
N LEU A 151 6.75 -5.68 -7.13
CA LEU A 151 5.53 -5.03 -7.61
C LEU A 151 5.80 -3.61 -8.12
N ALA A 152 5.15 -3.26 -9.23
CA ALA A 152 5.30 -1.97 -9.89
C ALA A 152 4.63 -0.84 -9.07
N ALA A 153 5.38 -0.24 -8.15
CA ALA A 153 4.94 0.87 -7.31
C ALA A 153 6.10 1.85 -7.05
N ASN A 154 5.76 3.11 -6.78
CA ASN A 154 6.72 4.13 -6.40
C ASN A 154 7.26 3.90 -4.97
N ALA A 155 6.43 3.36 -4.09
CA ALA A 155 6.82 2.95 -2.75
C ALA A 155 6.14 1.64 -2.34
N ILE A 156 6.80 0.87 -1.47
CA ILE A 156 6.17 -0.25 -0.75
C ILE A 156 6.13 0.08 0.73
N GLY A 157 5.00 -0.20 1.36
CA GLY A 157 4.77 0.06 2.77
C GLY A 157 4.13 -1.10 3.51
N TRP A 158 4.36 -1.14 4.82
CA TRP A 158 3.74 -2.07 5.76
C TRP A 158 3.83 -1.51 7.18
N ARG A 159 3.21 -2.21 8.15
CA ARG A 159 3.38 -1.91 9.57
C ARG A 159 4.74 -2.37 10.06
N ILE A 160 5.75 -1.52 9.97
CA ILE A 160 7.14 -1.86 10.34
C ILE A 160 7.22 -2.22 11.83
N CYS A 161 6.50 -1.48 12.68
CA CYS A 161 6.48 -1.73 14.12
C CYS A 161 5.86 -3.07 14.52
N GLU A 162 5.01 -3.65 13.67
CA GLU A 162 4.28 -4.89 13.95
C GLU A 162 4.87 -6.11 13.20
N SER A 163 5.82 -5.87 12.30
CA SER A 163 6.43 -6.92 11.49
C SER A 163 7.86 -7.22 11.92
N GLY A 164 8.31 -8.45 11.77
CA GLY A 164 9.71 -8.84 11.90
C GLY A 164 10.60 -8.44 10.70
N PHE A 165 10.03 -7.74 9.69
CA PHE A 165 10.71 -7.39 8.45
C PHE A 165 11.14 -5.92 8.47
N SER A 166 12.46 -5.68 8.47
CA SER A 166 13.00 -4.32 8.53
C SER A 166 13.07 -3.64 7.15
N LYS A 167 13.21 -2.32 7.17
CA LYS A 167 13.47 -1.53 5.96
C LYS A 167 14.72 -2.00 5.22
N GLU A 168 15.78 -2.34 5.94
CA GLU A 168 17.03 -2.81 5.38
C GLU A 168 16.84 -4.13 4.61
N MET A 169 16.07 -5.06 5.15
CA MET A 169 15.71 -6.30 4.47
C MET A 169 14.97 -6.03 3.14
N MET A 170 14.02 -5.10 3.12
CA MET A 170 13.32 -4.71 1.88
C MET A 170 14.28 -4.06 0.88
N ARG A 171 15.24 -3.25 1.33
CA ARG A 171 16.24 -2.61 0.46
C ARG A 171 17.21 -3.59 -0.19
N GLU A 172 17.41 -4.77 0.38
CA GLU A 172 18.18 -5.84 -0.25
C GLU A 172 17.43 -6.47 -1.43
N LEU A 173 16.09 -6.41 -1.42
CA LEU A 173 15.22 -7.01 -2.43
C LEU A 173 14.84 -6.02 -3.55
N ARG A 174 14.75 -4.72 -3.24
CA ARG A 174 14.33 -3.71 -4.23
C ARG A 174 15.03 -2.37 -4.03
N CYS A 175 15.15 -1.64 -5.14
CA CYS A 175 15.45 -0.21 -5.12
C CYS A 175 14.15 0.59 -5.01
N GLY A 176 14.08 1.57 -4.11
CA GLY A 176 12.94 2.47 -3.96
C GLY A 176 12.59 2.76 -2.50
N PRO A 177 11.73 3.75 -2.26
CA PRO A 177 11.36 4.15 -0.92
C PRO A 177 10.51 3.10 -0.21
N VAL A 178 10.76 2.98 1.08
CA VAL A 178 9.97 2.19 2.02
C VAL A 178 9.09 3.13 2.82
N ALA A 179 7.79 2.83 2.85
CA ALA A 179 6.81 3.54 3.65
C ALA A 179 6.39 2.73 4.88
N GLY A 180 6.08 3.39 6.00
CA GLY A 180 5.62 2.68 7.19
C GLY A 180 5.40 3.57 8.40
N ASP A 181 4.95 2.96 9.48
CA ASP A 181 4.60 3.59 10.75
C ASP A 181 5.78 3.77 11.71
N ASP A 182 6.98 3.57 11.24
CA ASP A 182 8.22 3.73 12.01
C ASP A 182 9.06 4.92 11.51
N ALA A 183 9.72 5.61 12.43
CA ALA A 183 10.58 6.74 12.11
C ALA A 183 11.79 6.36 11.25
N SER A 184 12.15 5.08 11.13
CA SER A 184 13.20 4.60 10.21
C SER A 184 12.75 4.58 8.75
N ALA A 185 11.44 4.48 8.44
CA ALA A 185 10.90 4.47 7.09
C ALA A 185 11.37 5.70 6.29
N ASP A 186 11.40 5.60 4.96
CA ASP A 186 11.72 6.73 4.08
C ASP A 186 10.54 7.67 3.94
N ILE A 187 9.32 7.13 4.01
CA ILE A 187 8.05 7.84 4.06
C ILE A 187 7.31 7.40 5.32
N TYR A 188 6.98 8.34 6.20
CA TYR A 188 6.23 8.03 7.41
C TYR A 188 4.73 7.95 7.12
N ILE A 189 4.05 6.89 7.56
CA ILE A 189 2.60 6.73 7.45
C ILE A 189 1.98 6.88 8.85
N ALA A 190 1.12 7.89 9.01
CA ALA A 190 0.34 8.10 10.20
C ALA A 190 -1.07 7.51 10.03
N PHE A 191 -1.46 6.57 10.87
CA PHE A 191 -2.80 5.95 10.88
C PHE A 191 -3.79 6.65 11.81
N SER A 192 -3.39 7.76 12.42
CA SER A 192 -4.24 8.65 13.22
C SER A 192 -3.60 10.02 13.33
N GLU A 193 -4.41 11.06 13.56
CA GLU A 193 -3.92 12.42 13.84
C GLU A 193 -2.97 12.44 15.05
N LYS A 194 -3.28 11.66 16.08
CA LYS A 194 -2.43 11.54 17.28
C LYS A 194 -1.03 11.00 16.93
N ALA A 195 -0.94 9.95 16.11
CA ALA A 195 0.34 9.40 15.65
C ALA A 195 1.14 10.44 14.85
N LEU A 196 0.46 11.23 14.02
CA LEU A 196 1.06 12.30 13.26
C LEU A 196 1.65 13.39 14.18
N GLU A 197 0.88 13.85 15.17
CA GLU A 197 1.34 14.87 16.12
C GLU A 197 2.52 14.37 16.97
N GLU A 198 2.49 13.10 17.40
CA GLU A 198 3.58 12.46 18.14
C GLU A 198 4.85 12.39 17.31
N TYR A 199 4.73 12.01 16.03
CA TYR A 199 5.84 12.00 15.09
C TYR A 199 6.50 13.38 14.97
N PHE A 200 5.74 14.45 14.68
CA PHE A 200 6.31 15.79 14.54
C PHE A 200 6.92 16.31 15.85
N ARG A 201 6.31 16.02 16.99
CA ARG A 201 6.87 16.38 18.31
C ARG A 201 8.24 15.72 18.54
N SER A 202 8.39 14.45 18.15
CA SER A 202 9.66 13.72 18.28
C SER A 202 10.76 14.32 17.39
N GLN A 203 10.44 14.75 16.17
CA GLN A 203 11.40 15.39 15.26
C GLN A 203 11.90 16.73 15.82
N THR A 204 11.00 17.57 16.33
CA THR A 204 11.35 18.86 16.92
C THR A 204 12.27 18.70 18.14
N THR A 205 12.06 17.66 18.95
CA THR A 205 12.90 17.39 20.13
C THR A 205 14.31 16.93 19.73
N ALA A 206 14.42 16.16 18.65
CA ALA A 206 15.70 15.68 18.13
C ALA A 206 16.57 16.84 17.57
N GLU A 207 15.97 17.80 16.88
CA GLU A 207 16.65 18.98 16.32
C GLU A 207 17.18 19.92 17.41
N VAL A 208 16.51 20.04 18.56
CA VAL A 208 16.94 20.89 19.70
C VAL A 208 18.09 20.23 20.48
N SER A 209 18.29 18.91 20.33
CA SER A 209 19.31 18.15 21.07
C SER A 209 20.59 17.87 20.28
N ALA A 210 20.64 18.27 19.02
CA ALA A 210 21.78 18.10 18.10
C ALA A 210 22.55 19.42 17.94
#